data_661f2de18ee135494e54308117405632
#
_entry.id   661f2de18ee135494e54308117405632
#
_cell.length_a   1.000
_cell.length_b   1.000
_cell.length_c   1.000
_cell.angle_alpha   90.00
_cell.angle_beta   90.00
_cell.angle_gamma   90.00
#
_symmetry.space_group_name_H-M   'P 1'
#
loop_
_entity.id
_entity.type
_entity.pdbx_description
1 polymer ?
#
loop_
_entity_poly.entity_id
_entity_poly.type
_entity_poly.pdbx_seq_one_letter_code
_entity_poly.pdbx_strand_id
1 'polypeptide(L)'
;MPKTLSALVFLVLAVPVSLAAAAAPQAPPSFDEFFVDKALRIDLYQSGDAKSETVTIHRMVEEPVWPESRTGLIPPFDFGRYVFRIYDAASNRLIFSRGFDTMFAEYKTTSPALAGTVRVFERSLRFPEPRRPVLFVIEQRDKRSLLHPVFNQIIDPSDYHILREKASAADWIYEPRIAGDPREKVDFVFLAEGYAAGDRDKFKADVDRMTGALFGVEPYKSMKDSFNVRAVFRASAERGMDEPRQRSYKSTALGASFNAFDLDRYMLLEEDHLMHELAAAVPYDVLAVLVNSPRYGGGSIGLDYCVTTVDHPSSPQVFVHELGHSFGGLADEYYQSEVSYNDFYPKGIEPLEPNITALLDLEGMSPRDPAYAVKPRIVIGPGEIGAGVAVHSVSEPTINVKIRR
;
A
#
# COMPACT_ATOMS: atom_id res chain seq x y z
N MET A 1 21.55 24.92 -81.21
CA MET A 1 21.77 24.10 -79.98
C MET A 1 20.48 24.05 -79.18
N PRO A 2 19.78 22.93 -79.16
CA PRO A 2 18.55 22.82 -78.36
C PRO A 2 18.84 22.48 -76.88
N LYS A 3 18.17 23.19 -75.99
CA LYS A 3 18.19 22.93 -74.51
C LYS A 3 17.22 21.83 -74.21
N THR A 4 17.75 20.72 -73.74
CA THR A 4 16.95 19.60 -73.18
C THR A 4 16.48 19.94 -71.76
N LEU A 5 15.17 20.00 -71.57
CA LEU A 5 14.50 20.14 -70.25
C LEU A 5 14.31 18.75 -69.65
N SER A 6 15.05 18.45 -68.59
CA SER A 6 14.82 17.21 -67.79
C SER A 6 13.69 17.41 -66.82
N ALA A 7 12.59 16.71 -67.00
CA ALA A 7 11.48 16.68 -66.07
C ALA A 7 11.79 15.67 -64.95
N LEU A 8 11.88 16.15 -63.72
CA LEU A 8 12.02 15.33 -62.51
C LEU A 8 10.63 14.85 -62.09
N VAL A 9 10.34 13.57 -62.24
CA VAL A 9 9.10 12.96 -61.78
C VAL A 9 9.27 12.57 -60.28
N PHE A 10 8.57 13.27 -59.41
CA PHE A 10 8.46 12.87 -57.99
C PHE A 10 7.45 11.75 -57.84
N LEU A 11 7.93 10.55 -57.54
CA LEU A 11 7.09 9.43 -57.16
C LEU A 11 6.70 9.57 -55.69
N VAL A 12 5.47 10.01 -55.40
CA VAL A 12 4.92 10.05 -54.05
C VAL A 12 4.48 8.63 -53.69
N LEU A 13 5.28 7.94 -52.89
CA LEU A 13 4.92 6.70 -52.25
C LEU A 13 3.88 6.99 -51.15
N ALA A 14 2.60 6.72 -51.43
CA ALA A 14 1.56 6.71 -50.41
C ALA A 14 1.76 5.48 -49.50
N VAL A 15 2.31 5.70 -48.30
CA VAL A 15 2.34 4.69 -47.24
C VAL A 15 0.93 4.58 -46.69
N PRO A 16 0.27 3.40 -46.75
CA PRO A 16 -1.03 3.23 -46.11
C PRO A 16 -0.86 3.36 -44.61
N VAL A 17 -1.40 4.42 -44.01
CA VAL A 17 -1.60 4.50 -42.55
C VAL A 17 -2.68 3.52 -42.20
N SER A 18 -2.29 2.34 -41.73
CA SER A 18 -3.24 1.42 -41.10
C SER A 18 -3.74 2.08 -39.82
N LEU A 19 -4.97 2.56 -39.81
CA LEU A 19 -5.67 2.88 -38.57
C LEU A 19 -5.72 1.58 -37.76
N ALA A 20 -4.93 1.49 -36.71
CA ALA A 20 -5.12 0.46 -35.70
C ALA A 20 -6.53 0.66 -35.14
N ALA A 21 -7.44 -0.27 -35.45
CA ALA A 21 -8.75 -0.28 -34.83
C ALA A 21 -8.54 -0.30 -33.33
N ALA A 22 -9.15 0.65 -32.61
CA ALA A 22 -9.15 0.64 -31.15
C ALA A 22 -9.69 -0.73 -30.71
N ALA A 23 -8.86 -1.50 -30.02
CA ALA A 23 -9.27 -2.81 -29.51
C ALA A 23 -10.53 -2.62 -28.65
N ALA A 24 -11.55 -3.41 -28.90
CA ALA A 24 -12.75 -3.41 -28.06
C ALA A 24 -12.34 -3.63 -26.58
N PRO A 25 -13.02 -2.97 -25.63
CA PRO A 25 -12.71 -3.16 -24.21
C PRO A 25 -12.77 -4.66 -23.89
N GLN A 26 -11.66 -5.20 -23.43
CA GLN A 26 -11.61 -6.61 -23.04
C GLN A 26 -12.50 -6.83 -21.81
N ALA A 27 -13.27 -7.90 -21.79
CA ALA A 27 -14.02 -8.31 -20.61
C ALA A 27 -13.06 -8.45 -19.40
N PRO A 28 -13.53 -8.19 -18.17
CA PRO A 28 -12.71 -8.42 -16.97
C PRO A 28 -12.14 -9.84 -16.95
N PRO A 29 -10.92 -10.07 -16.44
CA PRO A 29 -10.35 -11.40 -16.34
C PRO A 29 -11.17 -12.26 -15.36
N SER A 30 -11.42 -13.52 -15.75
CA SER A 30 -12.04 -14.50 -14.86
C SER A 30 -10.97 -15.07 -13.92
N PHE A 31 -11.25 -15.13 -12.62
CA PHE A 31 -10.34 -15.73 -11.65
C PHE A 31 -10.00 -17.19 -12.02
N ASP A 32 -11.02 -18.02 -12.24
CA ASP A 32 -10.84 -19.44 -12.47
C ASP A 32 -10.13 -19.79 -13.80
N GLU A 33 -10.10 -18.85 -14.76
CA GLU A 33 -9.35 -19.00 -16.00
C GLU A 33 -7.84 -18.87 -15.77
N PHE A 34 -7.42 -17.93 -14.92
CA PHE A 34 -6.02 -17.55 -14.80
C PHE A 34 -5.37 -17.99 -13.49
N PHE A 35 -6.15 -18.20 -12.43
CA PHE A 35 -5.62 -18.37 -11.08
C PHE A 35 -6.15 -19.63 -10.39
N VAL A 36 -5.45 -20.06 -9.36
CA VAL A 36 -5.90 -21.05 -8.38
C VAL A 36 -6.19 -20.35 -7.06
N ASP A 37 -6.93 -21.01 -6.16
CA ASP A 37 -7.33 -20.47 -4.86
C ASP A 37 -6.18 -20.53 -3.83
N LYS A 38 -5.06 -19.93 -4.20
CA LYS A 38 -3.87 -19.74 -3.37
C LYS A 38 -3.30 -18.38 -3.67
N ALA A 39 -2.46 -17.85 -2.79
CA ALA A 39 -1.68 -16.65 -3.07
C ALA A 39 -0.24 -17.02 -3.42
N LEU A 40 0.35 -16.25 -4.32
CA LEU A 40 1.79 -16.22 -4.54
C LEU A 40 2.32 -14.90 -3.99
N ARG A 41 3.14 -14.97 -2.94
CA ARG A 41 3.86 -13.84 -2.38
C ARG A 41 5.24 -13.73 -3.00
N ILE A 42 5.58 -12.54 -3.43
CA ILE A 42 6.91 -12.19 -3.94
C ILE A 42 7.57 -11.26 -2.95
N ASP A 43 8.59 -11.75 -2.27
CA ASP A 43 9.42 -10.96 -1.37
C ASP A 43 10.54 -10.30 -2.19
N LEU A 44 10.63 -8.98 -2.09
CA LEU A 44 11.51 -8.13 -2.89
C LEU A 44 12.48 -7.37 -2.00
N TYR A 45 13.65 -7.04 -2.55
CA TYR A 45 14.49 -5.95 -2.09
C TYR A 45 14.39 -4.77 -3.06
N GLN A 46 14.16 -3.57 -2.52
CA GLN A 46 14.33 -2.31 -3.22
C GLN A 46 15.57 -1.61 -2.67
N SER A 47 16.48 -1.23 -3.54
CA SER A 47 17.73 -0.56 -3.16
C SER A 47 18.03 0.63 -4.04
N GLY A 48 18.62 1.66 -3.46
CA GLY A 48 18.98 2.86 -4.20
C GLY A 48 19.06 4.11 -3.33
N ASP A 49 18.97 5.24 -4.01
CA ASP A 49 18.98 6.59 -3.44
C ASP A 49 17.85 7.43 -4.06
N ALA A 50 17.89 8.76 -3.93
CA ALA A 50 16.88 9.64 -4.52
C ALA A 50 16.79 9.58 -6.06
N LYS A 51 17.84 9.10 -6.76
CA LYS A 51 17.98 9.13 -8.22
C LYS A 51 18.02 7.75 -8.86
N SER A 52 18.42 6.72 -8.10
CA SER A 52 18.60 5.36 -8.58
C SER A 52 17.72 4.39 -7.79
N GLU A 53 17.23 3.37 -8.49
CA GLU A 53 16.42 2.32 -7.91
C GLU A 53 16.73 0.98 -8.59
N THR A 54 16.86 -0.05 -7.78
CA THR A 54 16.98 -1.44 -8.23
C THR A 54 16.03 -2.30 -7.43
N VAL A 55 15.23 -3.10 -8.14
CA VAL A 55 14.34 -4.10 -7.55
C VAL A 55 14.91 -5.48 -7.81
N THR A 56 14.90 -6.36 -6.79
CA THR A 56 15.39 -7.73 -6.90
C THR A 56 14.42 -8.67 -6.17
N ILE A 57 14.01 -9.77 -6.80
CA ILE A 57 13.27 -10.82 -6.12
C ILE A 57 14.23 -11.53 -5.15
N HIS A 58 13.85 -11.58 -3.88
CA HIS A 58 14.53 -12.37 -2.86
C HIS A 58 14.05 -13.81 -2.87
N ARG A 59 12.73 -14.00 -2.75
CA ARG A 59 12.10 -15.33 -2.76
C ARG A 59 10.64 -15.24 -3.22
N MET A 60 10.09 -16.37 -3.60
CA MET A 60 8.68 -16.54 -3.93
C MET A 60 8.09 -17.59 -2.98
N VAL A 61 6.91 -17.32 -2.43
CA VAL A 61 6.27 -18.17 -1.41
C VAL A 61 4.82 -18.42 -1.78
N GLU A 62 4.42 -19.69 -1.86
CA GLU A 62 3.03 -20.07 -1.97
C GLU A 62 2.34 -19.95 -0.60
N GLU A 63 1.24 -19.20 -0.53
CA GLU A 63 0.40 -19.11 0.66
C GLU A 63 -0.90 -19.93 0.47
N PRO A 64 -1.47 -20.50 1.54
CA PRO A 64 -2.46 -21.57 1.41
C PRO A 64 -3.79 -21.16 0.80
N VAL A 65 -4.16 -19.87 0.84
CA VAL A 65 -5.43 -19.37 0.33
C VAL A 65 -5.28 -17.95 -0.23
N TRP A 66 -6.07 -17.64 -1.27
CA TRP A 66 -6.29 -16.26 -1.71
C TRP A 66 -7.49 -15.68 -0.94
N PRO A 67 -7.29 -14.75 0.00
CA PRO A 67 -8.37 -14.24 0.84
C PRO A 67 -9.20 -13.15 0.16
N GLU A 68 -8.60 -12.39 -0.76
CA GLU A 68 -9.25 -11.24 -1.38
C GLU A 68 -10.31 -11.62 -2.43
N SER A 69 -11.03 -10.61 -2.93
CA SER A 69 -12.04 -10.75 -3.97
C SER A 69 -11.52 -11.43 -5.23
N ARG A 70 -12.31 -12.34 -5.76
CA ARG A 70 -12.07 -13.00 -7.06
C ARG A 70 -12.56 -12.19 -8.26
N THR A 71 -13.30 -11.11 -8.02
CA THR A 71 -13.86 -10.26 -9.08
C THR A 71 -13.15 -8.92 -9.22
N GLY A 72 -12.53 -8.41 -8.17
CA GLY A 72 -11.78 -7.14 -8.15
C GLY A 72 -10.31 -7.30 -8.55
N LEU A 73 -10.00 -8.14 -9.54
CA LEU A 73 -8.62 -8.45 -9.95
C LEU A 73 -7.86 -7.25 -10.52
N ILE A 74 -8.56 -6.34 -11.18
CA ILE A 74 -8.04 -5.08 -11.70
C ILE A 74 -8.91 -3.97 -11.11
N PRO A 75 -8.44 -3.23 -10.10
CA PRO A 75 -9.21 -2.14 -9.50
C PRO A 75 -9.37 -0.99 -10.50
N PRO A 76 -10.45 -0.18 -10.38
CA PRO A 76 -10.67 0.97 -11.26
C PRO A 76 -9.69 2.12 -11.00
N PHE A 77 -9.00 2.10 -9.86
CA PHE A 77 -8.03 3.11 -9.45
C PHE A 77 -6.72 2.44 -9.05
N ASP A 78 -5.62 2.95 -9.60
CA ASP A 78 -4.26 2.56 -9.23
C ASP A 78 -3.75 3.52 -8.16
N PHE A 79 -4.11 3.32 -6.90
CA PHE A 79 -3.55 4.09 -5.77
C PHE A 79 -2.10 3.68 -5.49
N GLY A 80 -1.34 4.55 -4.81
CA GLY A 80 0.03 4.30 -4.42
C GLY A 80 1.07 4.84 -5.42
N ARG A 81 2.30 4.93 -4.95
CA ARG A 81 3.45 5.42 -5.74
C ARG A 81 3.95 4.40 -6.72
N TYR A 82 3.64 3.15 -6.46
CA TYR A 82 3.94 2.02 -7.32
C TYR A 82 2.66 1.27 -7.68
N VAL A 83 2.73 0.60 -8.83
CA VAL A 83 1.71 -0.36 -9.27
C VAL A 83 2.43 -1.62 -9.72
N PHE A 84 1.98 -2.79 -9.28
CA PHE A 84 2.41 -4.01 -9.93
C PHE A 84 1.29 -4.61 -10.77
N ARG A 85 1.67 -5.19 -11.89
CA ARG A 85 0.78 -5.77 -12.87
C ARG A 85 1.21 -7.18 -13.24
N ILE A 86 0.23 -8.03 -13.39
CA ILE A 86 0.41 -9.41 -13.84
C ILE A 86 -0.24 -9.58 -15.20
N TYR A 87 0.57 -9.94 -16.17
CA TYR A 87 0.10 -10.26 -17.52
C TYR A 87 0.23 -11.75 -17.78
N ASP A 88 -0.79 -12.36 -18.35
CA ASP A 88 -0.66 -13.72 -18.89
C ASP A 88 0.40 -13.74 -20.00
N ALA A 89 1.46 -14.53 -19.83
CA ALA A 89 2.61 -14.50 -20.73
C ALA A 89 2.26 -14.99 -22.15
N ALA A 90 1.24 -15.85 -22.29
CA ALA A 90 0.83 -16.39 -23.58
C ALA A 90 0.00 -15.40 -24.40
N SER A 91 -0.89 -14.64 -23.77
CA SER A 91 -1.82 -13.71 -24.43
C SER A 91 -1.43 -12.25 -24.29
N ASN A 92 -0.46 -11.92 -23.44
CA ASN A 92 -0.09 -10.57 -23.02
C ASN A 92 -1.28 -9.77 -22.45
N ARG A 93 -2.30 -10.47 -21.92
CA ARG A 93 -3.48 -9.86 -21.30
C ARG A 93 -3.17 -9.49 -19.86
N LEU A 94 -3.51 -8.26 -19.44
CA LEU A 94 -3.52 -7.87 -18.04
C LEU A 94 -4.58 -8.69 -17.29
N ILE A 95 -4.19 -9.39 -16.23
CA ILE A 95 -5.05 -10.30 -15.47
C ILE A 95 -5.15 -9.92 -13.98
N PHE A 96 -4.19 -9.12 -13.48
CA PHE A 96 -4.21 -8.61 -12.11
C PHE A 96 -3.42 -7.31 -12.01
N SER A 97 -3.84 -6.40 -11.12
CA SER A 97 -3.14 -5.15 -10.81
C SER A 97 -3.42 -4.73 -9.37
N ARG A 98 -2.40 -4.19 -8.68
CA ARG A 98 -2.52 -3.51 -7.37
C ARG A 98 -1.53 -2.38 -7.26
N GLY A 99 -2.00 -1.27 -6.70
CA GLY A 99 -1.13 -0.20 -6.24
C GLY A 99 -0.54 -0.50 -4.87
N PHE A 100 0.62 0.06 -4.58
CA PHE A 100 1.30 -0.09 -3.28
C PHE A 100 2.28 1.06 -3.04
N ASP A 101 2.64 1.22 -1.76
CA ASP A 101 3.72 2.09 -1.32
C ASP A 101 4.83 1.28 -0.64
N THR A 102 5.96 1.91 -0.37
CA THR A 102 7.14 1.26 0.21
C THR A 102 7.93 2.21 1.09
N MET A 103 8.65 1.67 2.07
CA MET A 103 9.65 2.44 2.83
C MET A 103 10.69 3.09 1.92
N PHE A 104 11.05 2.44 0.82
CA PHE A 104 12.01 2.99 -0.13
C PHE A 104 11.46 4.27 -0.80
N ALA A 105 10.16 4.33 -1.10
CA ALA A 105 9.53 5.54 -1.64
C ALA A 105 9.67 6.75 -0.70
N GLU A 106 9.50 6.53 0.59
CA GLU A 106 9.70 7.57 1.61
C GLU A 106 11.19 7.90 1.76
N TYR A 107 12.05 6.89 1.83
CA TYR A 107 13.50 7.07 1.94
C TYR A 107 14.06 7.98 0.84
N LYS A 108 13.59 7.83 -0.40
CA LYS A 108 14.03 8.66 -1.55
C LYS A 108 13.92 10.16 -1.31
N THR A 109 13.04 10.61 -0.40
CA THR A 109 12.81 12.02 -0.08
C THR A 109 13.69 12.54 1.06
N THR A 110 14.41 11.66 1.75
CA THR A 110 15.27 12.01 2.89
C THR A 110 16.58 12.67 2.48
N SER A 111 17.16 13.48 3.38
CA SER A 111 18.46 14.12 3.14
C SER A 111 19.59 13.13 2.82
N PRO A 112 19.72 11.97 3.47
CA PRO A 112 20.72 10.97 3.10
C PRO A 112 20.56 10.46 1.66
N ALA A 113 19.33 10.15 1.24
CA ALA A 113 19.06 9.70 -0.13
C ALA A 113 19.37 10.79 -1.16
N LEU A 114 18.99 12.03 -0.90
CA LEU A 114 19.33 13.19 -1.74
C LEU A 114 20.83 13.42 -1.87
N ALA A 115 21.60 13.09 -0.82
CA ALA A 115 23.07 13.12 -0.82
C ALA A 115 23.71 11.89 -1.52
N GLY A 116 22.93 10.93 -2.02
CA GLY A 116 23.42 9.75 -2.72
C GLY A 116 23.74 8.55 -1.83
N THR A 117 23.25 8.53 -0.59
CA THR A 117 23.40 7.33 0.27
C THR A 117 22.45 6.25 -0.22
N VAL A 118 22.99 5.11 -0.60
CA VAL A 118 22.22 3.93 -1.01
C VAL A 118 21.78 3.15 0.23
N ARG A 119 20.50 2.76 0.28
CA ARG A 119 19.95 1.82 1.27
C ARG A 119 19.13 0.73 0.59
N VAL A 120 18.88 -0.34 1.34
CA VAL A 120 18.06 -1.49 0.93
C VAL A 120 16.87 -1.58 1.85
N PHE A 121 15.70 -1.86 1.27
CA PHE A 121 14.44 -2.07 2.00
C PHE A 121 13.74 -3.32 1.49
N GLU A 122 13.03 -3.98 2.37
CA GLU A 122 12.17 -5.11 2.06
C GLU A 122 10.80 -4.66 1.57
N ARG A 123 10.18 -5.48 0.73
CA ARG A 123 8.77 -5.36 0.34
C ARG A 123 8.20 -6.70 -0.09
N SER A 124 7.04 -7.05 0.39
CA SER A 124 6.29 -8.24 -0.02
C SER A 124 5.07 -7.85 -0.83
N LEU A 125 4.87 -8.47 -1.97
CA LEU A 125 3.71 -8.27 -2.83
C LEU A 125 2.98 -9.59 -3.02
N ARG A 126 1.64 -9.56 -3.02
CA ARG A 126 0.81 -10.76 -3.16
C ARG A 126 -0.16 -10.63 -4.32
N PHE A 127 -0.36 -11.73 -5.02
CA PHE A 127 -1.41 -11.89 -6.03
C PHE A 127 -1.88 -13.35 -6.04
N PRO A 128 -3.05 -13.66 -6.66
CA PRO A 128 -3.49 -15.04 -6.74
C PRO A 128 -2.47 -15.88 -7.52
N GLU A 129 -2.20 -17.10 -7.08
CA GLU A 129 -1.26 -17.99 -7.76
C GLU A 129 -1.72 -18.27 -9.19
N PRO A 130 -0.90 -17.99 -10.23
CA PRO A 130 -1.30 -18.16 -11.62
C PRO A 130 -1.27 -19.65 -12.01
N ARG A 131 -2.13 -20.05 -12.96
CA ARG A 131 -2.15 -21.41 -13.51
C ARG A 131 -1.04 -21.68 -14.52
N ARG A 132 -0.42 -20.64 -15.08
CA ARG A 132 0.58 -20.71 -16.14
C ARG A 132 1.52 -19.50 -16.05
N PRO A 133 2.66 -19.50 -16.77
CA PRO A 133 3.63 -18.42 -16.70
C PRO A 133 3.01 -17.05 -16.95
N VAL A 134 3.44 -16.08 -16.14
CA VAL A 134 3.00 -14.69 -16.17
C VAL A 134 4.17 -13.74 -16.26
N LEU A 135 3.96 -12.57 -16.86
CA LEU A 135 4.88 -11.45 -16.77
C LEU A 135 4.47 -10.58 -15.57
N PHE A 136 5.32 -10.55 -14.58
CA PHE A 136 5.23 -9.66 -13.41
C PHE A 136 5.96 -8.35 -13.71
N VAL A 137 5.29 -7.22 -13.57
CA VAL A 137 5.83 -5.88 -13.86
C VAL A 137 5.60 -5.01 -12.65
N ILE A 138 6.61 -4.23 -12.25
CA ILE A 138 6.48 -3.14 -11.28
C ILE A 138 6.71 -1.82 -12.00
N GLU A 139 5.80 -0.88 -11.80
CA GLU A 139 5.86 0.47 -12.33
C GLU A 139 5.89 1.48 -11.19
N GLN A 140 6.68 2.55 -11.34
CA GLN A 140 6.76 3.66 -10.41
C GLN A 140 6.13 4.90 -11.04
N ARG A 141 5.43 5.70 -10.23
CA ARG A 141 4.92 7.00 -10.66
C ARG A 141 6.01 8.07 -10.62
N ASP A 142 6.06 8.85 -11.68
CA ASP A 142 6.83 10.08 -11.70
C ASP A 142 6.07 11.25 -11.03
N LYS A 143 6.69 12.43 -10.98
CA LYS A 143 6.08 13.65 -10.41
C LYS A 143 4.84 14.15 -11.19
N ARG A 144 4.51 13.57 -12.34
CA ARG A 144 3.30 13.82 -13.12
C ARG A 144 2.24 12.74 -12.94
N SER A 145 2.43 11.84 -12.01
CA SER A 145 1.60 10.65 -11.78
C SER A 145 1.60 9.65 -12.96
N LEU A 146 2.58 9.74 -13.89
CA LEU A 146 2.74 8.78 -14.98
C LEU A 146 3.54 7.57 -14.49
N LEU A 147 3.09 6.38 -14.86
CA LEU A 147 3.72 5.11 -14.51
C LEU A 147 4.85 4.77 -15.48
N HIS A 148 6.00 4.37 -14.95
CA HIS A 148 7.18 3.94 -15.68
C HIS A 148 7.65 2.58 -15.14
N PRO A 149 7.91 1.58 -16.00
CA PRO A 149 8.38 0.27 -15.55
C PRO A 149 9.78 0.40 -14.93
N VAL A 150 9.93 -0.13 -13.72
CA VAL A 150 11.20 -0.20 -12.98
C VAL A 150 11.69 -1.63 -12.82
N PHE A 151 10.81 -2.62 -12.98
CA PHE A 151 11.15 -4.03 -12.89
C PHE A 151 10.19 -4.88 -13.72
N ASN A 152 10.70 -5.97 -14.32
CA ASN A 152 9.86 -7.00 -14.91
C ASN A 152 10.56 -8.36 -14.89
N GLN A 153 9.77 -9.43 -14.73
CA GLN A 153 10.25 -10.80 -14.76
C GLN A 153 9.12 -11.77 -15.14
N ILE A 154 9.46 -12.80 -15.90
CA ILE A 154 8.55 -13.94 -16.09
C ILE A 154 8.59 -14.80 -14.82
N ILE A 155 7.41 -15.12 -14.29
CA ILE A 155 7.22 -16.04 -13.19
C ILE A 155 6.49 -17.26 -13.71
N ASP A 156 7.11 -18.42 -13.55
CA ASP A 156 6.52 -19.72 -13.85
C ASP A 156 6.02 -20.37 -12.55
N PRO A 157 4.72 -20.62 -12.39
CA PRO A 157 4.21 -21.26 -11.17
C PRO A 157 4.72 -22.68 -10.96
N SER A 158 5.32 -23.32 -11.97
CA SER A 158 5.97 -24.63 -11.83
C SER A 158 7.42 -24.56 -11.35
N ASP A 159 7.98 -23.36 -11.16
CA ASP A 159 9.35 -23.18 -10.68
C ASP A 159 9.54 -23.84 -9.30
N TYR A 160 10.55 -24.70 -9.21
CA TYR A 160 10.88 -25.41 -7.97
C TYR A 160 11.47 -24.48 -6.89
N HIS A 161 11.91 -23.27 -7.22
CA HIS A 161 12.35 -22.27 -6.25
C HIS A 161 11.21 -21.57 -5.50
N ILE A 162 9.96 -21.77 -5.93
CA ILE A 162 8.81 -21.30 -5.15
C ILE A 162 8.72 -22.15 -3.88
N LEU A 163 8.82 -21.49 -2.72
CA LEU A 163 8.70 -22.13 -1.43
C LEU A 163 7.25 -22.53 -1.18
N ARG A 164 7.00 -23.82 -0.99
CA ARG A 164 5.66 -24.39 -0.73
C ARG A 164 5.57 -25.00 0.65
N GLU A 165 6.40 -24.50 1.56
CA GLU A 165 6.38 -24.90 2.95
C GLU A 165 5.16 -24.30 3.66
N LYS A 166 4.66 -25.02 4.67
CA LYS A 166 3.65 -24.44 5.54
C LYS A 166 4.22 -23.21 6.24
N ALA A 167 3.44 -22.13 6.25
CA ALA A 167 3.78 -20.94 7.01
C ALA A 167 4.25 -21.31 8.43
N SER A 168 5.26 -20.62 8.93
CA SER A 168 5.75 -20.79 10.30
C SER A 168 4.55 -20.70 11.26
N ALA A 169 4.37 -21.73 12.09
CA ALA A 169 3.26 -21.75 13.01
C ALA A 169 3.34 -20.53 13.93
N ALA A 170 2.26 -19.75 13.98
CA ALA A 170 2.08 -18.78 15.04
C ALA A 170 2.02 -19.52 16.39
N ASP A 171 2.55 -18.88 17.44
CA ASP A 171 2.45 -19.46 18.79
C ASP A 171 0.99 -19.51 19.25
N TRP A 172 0.17 -18.58 18.79
CA TRP A 172 -1.24 -18.50 19.11
C TRP A 172 -1.99 -17.59 18.15
N ILE A 173 -3.26 -17.95 17.84
CA ILE A 173 -4.18 -17.16 17.04
C ILE A 173 -5.41 -16.82 17.90
N TYR A 174 -5.85 -15.58 17.82
CA TYR A 174 -7.07 -15.08 18.45
C TYR A 174 -8.01 -14.49 17.41
N GLU A 175 -9.29 -14.83 17.49
CA GLU A 175 -10.32 -14.42 16.54
C GLU A 175 -11.43 -13.64 17.27
N PRO A 176 -11.24 -12.34 17.58
CA PRO A 176 -12.25 -11.55 18.28
C PRO A 176 -13.55 -11.38 17.47
N ARG A 177 -13.46 -11.45 16.14
CA ARG A 177 -14.63 -11.29 15.28
C ARG A 177 -14.46 -12.03 13.97
N ILE A 178 -15.41 -12.91 13.63
CA ILE A 178 -15.55 -13.53 12.30
C ILE A 178 -16.97 -13.21 11.80
N ALA A 179 -17.07 -12.39 10.75
CA ALA A 179 -18.33 -11.94 10.17
C ALA A 179 -18.73 -12.75 8.92
N GLY A 180 -17.81 -13.52 8.32
CA GLY A 180 -18.11 -14.33 7.15
C GLY A 180 -16.89 -14.86 6.40
N ASP A 181 -17.13 -15.29 5.16
CA ASP A 181 -16.07 -15.83 4.28
C ASP A 181 -15.01 -14.75 4.00
N PRO A 182 -13.71 -15.08 4.11
CA PRO A 182 -12.61 -14.16 3.77
C PRO A 182 -12.73 -13.50 2.40
N ARG A 183 -13.25 -14.20 1.40
CA ARG A 183 -13.43 -13.67 0.04
C ARG A 183 -14.49 -12.58 -0.10
N GLU A 184 -15.35 -12.43 0.93
CA GLU A 184 -16.46 -11.48 0.96
C GLU A 184 -16.30 -10.41 2.05
N LYS A 185 -15.32 -10.58 2.92
CA LYS A 185 -15.03 -9.70 4.06
C LYS A 185 -13.61 -9.17 3.96
N VAL A 186 -13.36 -8.07 4.63
CA VAL A 186 -12.01 -7.57 4.85
C VAL A 186 -11.40 -8.36 6.02
N ASP A 187 -10.32 -9.07 5.77
CA ASP A 187 -9.58 -9.80 6.79
C ASP A 187 -8.54 -8.91 7.44
N PHE A 188 -8.92 -8.33 8.57
CA PHE A 188 -8.07 -7.45 9.37
C PHE A 188 -7.27 -8.27 10.38
N VAL A 189 -5.94 -8.10 10.40
CA VAL A 189 -5.06 -8.89 11.27
C VAL A 189 -4.16 -8.00 12.12
N PHE A 190 -4.23 -8.22 13.43
CA PHE A 190 -3.27 -7.68 14.39
C PHE A 190 -2.09 -8.61 14.56
N LEU A 191 -0.87 -8.09 14.55
CA LEU A 191 0.36 -8.81 14.82
C LEU A 191 0.99 -8.34 16.12
N ALA A 192 1.50 -9.27 16.91
CA ALA A 192 2.14 -8.98 18.20
C ALA A 192 3.62 -8.59 18.00
N GLU A 193 4.04 -7.46 18.60
CA GLU A 193 5.42 -7.02 18.62
C GLU A 193 5.86 -6.59 20.02
N GLY A 194 6.99 -7.10 20.48
CA GLY A 194 7.50 -6.79 21.82
C GLY A 194 6.73 -7.37 22.97
N TYR A 195 5.90 -8.41 22.75
CA TYR A 195 5.23 -9.18 23.78
C TYR A 195 6.02 -10.47 24.05
N ALA A 196 6.43 -10.69 25.30
CA ALA A 196 7.04 -11.95 25.72
C ALA A 196 6.00 -13.09 25.79
N ALA A 197 6.43 -14.33 25.91
CA ALA A 197 5.55 -15.50 25.95
C ALA A 197 4.46 -15.43 27.04
N GLY A 198 4.76 -14.79 28.18
CA GLY A 198 3.80 -14.57 29.26
C GLY A 198 2.80 -13.42 29.05
N ASP A 199 2.92 -12.66 27.96
CA ASP A 199 2.10 -11.47 27.72
C ASP A 199 0.89 -11.74 26.82
N ARG A 200 0.55 -13.00 26.56
CA ARG A 200 -0.58 -13.39 25.69
C ARG A 200 -1.90 -12.76 26.11
N ASP A 201 -2.21 -12.76 27.42
CA ASP A 201 -3.45 -12.16 27.93
C ASP A 201 -3.45 -10.64 27.78
N LYS A 202 -2.29 -9.98 27.95
CA LYS A 202 -2.13 -8.56 27.66
C LYS A 202 -2.37 -8.27 26.18
N PHE A 203 -1.73 -9.02 25.29
CA PHE A 203 -1.93 -8.86 23.84
C PHE A 203 -3.40 -9.02 23.47
N LYS A 204 -4.09 -10.05 24.01
CA LYS A 204 -5.52 -10.22 23.82
C LYS A 204 -6.32 -8.99 24.24
N ALA A 205 -6.06 -8.44 25.43
CA ALA A 205 -6.74 -7.25 25.94
C ALA A 205 -6.48 -6.02 25.07
N ASP A 206 -5.25 -5.85 24.55
CA ASP A 206 -4.90 -4.79 23.65
C ASP A 206 -5.62 -4.93 22.28
N VAL A 207 -5.69 -6.13 21.73
CA VAL A 207 -6.46 -6.43 20.50
C VAL A 207 -7.94 -6.08 20.70
N ASP A 208 -8.56 -6.51 21.82
CA ASP A 208 -9.96 -6.21 22.11
C ASP A 208 -10.19 -4.69 22.20
N ARG A 209 -9.28 -3.96 22.85
CA ARG A 209 -9.34 -2.50 22.99
C ARG A 209 -9.18 -1.77 21.65
N MET A 210 -8.21 -2.18 20.81
CA MET A 210 -7.99 -1.59 19.49
C MET A 210 -9.13 -1.92 18.53
N THR A 211 -9.68 -3.12 18.60
CA THR A 211 -10.90 -3.50 17.84
C THR A 211 -12.08 -2.61 18.25
N GLY A 212 -12.22 -2.34 19.55
CA GLY A 212 -13.24 -1.42 20.08
C GLY A 212 -13.05 0.01 19.58
N ALA A 213 -11.80 0.49 19.50
CA ALA A 213 -11.48 1.81 18.96
C ALA A 213 -11.82 1.90 17.44
N LEU A 214 -11.46 0.89 16.67
CA LEU A 214 -11.77 0.80 15.25
C LEU A 214 -13.27 0.91 14.99
N PHE A 215 -14.06 0.06 15.63
CA PHE A 215 -15.51 0.07 15.43
C PHE A 215 -16.27 1.12 16.28
N GLY A 216 -15.54 1.98 16.97
CA GLY A 216 -16.07 3.18 17.64
C GLY A 216 -16.22 4.39 16.73
N VAL A 217 -15.57 4.41 15.56
CA VAL A 217 -15.53 5.55 14.63
C VAL A 217 -16.09 5.20 13.25
N GLU A 218 -16.66 6.21 12.59
CA GLU A 218 -17.10 6.05 11.19
C GLU A 218 -15.89 6.14 10.22
N PRO A 219 -15.93 5.44 9.09
CA PRO A 219 -17.02 4.58 8.58
C PRO A 219 -17.01 3.15 9.14
N TYR A 220 -15.99 2.75 9.87
CA TYR A 220 -15.79 1.38 10.38
C TYR A 220 -16.94 0.91 11.28
N LYS A 221 -17.51 1.83 12.06
CA LYS A 221 -18.66 1.55 12.94
C LYS A 221 -19.86 1.04 12.15
N SER A 222 -20.26 1.74 11.08
CA SER A 222 -21.38 1.34 10.22
C SER A 222 -21.06 0.11 9.39
N MET A 223 -19.79 -0.13 9.08
CA MET A 223 -19.31 -1.22 8.21
C MET A 223 -18.76 -2.42 9.00
N LYS A 224 -18.93 -2.48 10.32
CA LYS A 224 -18.31 -3.51 11.17
C LYS A 224 -18.59 -4.94 10.70
N ASP A 225 -19.76 -5.20 10.10
CA ASP A 225 -20.14 -6.52 9.60
C ASP A 225 -19.47 -6.90 8.27
N SER A 226 -18.67 -6.00 7.70
CA SER A 226 -17.82 -6.24 6.54
C SER A 226 -16.41 -6.71 6.92
N PHE A 227 -16.09 -6.83 8.21
CA PHE A 227 -14.75 -7.17 8.69
C PHE A 227 -14.73 -8.48 9.47
N ASN A 228 -13.79 -9.35 9.12
CA ASN A 228 -13.22 -10.33 10.03
C ASN A 228 -12.06 -9.66 10.76
N VAL A 229 -11.86 -9.98 12.04
CA VAL A 229 -10.72 -9.51 12.82
C VAL A 229 -10.04 -10.72 13.44
N ARG A 230 -8.73 -10.84 13.18
CA ARG A 230 -7.87 -11.87 13.76
C ARG A 230 -6.65 -11.23 14.39
N ALA A 231 -5.99 -11.97 15.24
CA ALA A 231 -4.73 -11.57 15.82
C ALA A 231 -3.78 -12.77 15.85
N VAL A 232 -2.53 -12.52 15.44
CA VAL A 232 -1.47 -13.53 15.40
C VAL A 232 -0.41 -13.14 16.41
N PHE A 233 -0.18 -14.04 17.36
CA PHE A 233 0.81 -13.87 18.40
C PHE A 233 2.04 -14.73 18.09
N ARG A 234 3.20 -14.09 18.10
CA ARG A 234 4.52 -14.70 18.20
C ARG A 234 5.24 -14.04 19.38
N ALA A 235 5.77 -14.84 20.28
CA ALA A 235 6.47 -14.32 21.43
C ALA A 235 7.79 -13.66 21.02
N SER A 236 8.01 -12.44 21.46
CA SER A 236 9.32 -11.79 21.43
C SER A 236 10.21 -12.35 22.54
N ALA A 237 11.51 -12.43 22.28
CA ALA A 237 12.47 -12.81 23.33
C ALA A 237 12.60 -11.73 24.40
N GLU A 238 12.43 -10.47 24.03
CA GLU A 238 12.41 -9.31 24.92
C GLU A 238 11.14 -8.46 24.72
N ARG A 239 10.74 -7.76 25.79
CA ARG A 239 9.63 -6.81 25.73
C ARG A 239 10.06 -5.46 25.19
N GLY A 240 9.14 -4.77 24.50
CA GLY A 240 9.35 -3.43 23.95
C GLY A 240 9.78 -3.47 22.48
N MET A 241 10.61 -2.53 22.09
CA MET A 241 11.08 -2.37 20.73
C MET A 241 12.41 -1.60 20.70
N ASP A 242 13.01 -1.48 19.55
CA ASP A 242 14.24 -0.72 19.37
C ASP A 242 14.01 0.79 19.53
N GLU A 243 14.94 1.42 20.27
CA GLU A 243 15.02 2.87 20.43
C GLU A 243 16.47 3.34 20.16
N PRO A 244 16.87 3.43 18.87
CA PRO A 244 18.27 3.67 18.47
C PRO A 244 18.88 4.93 19.07
N ARG A 245 18.14 6.04 19.17
CA ARG A 245 18.63 7.28 19.82
C ARG A 245 18.93 7.09 21.30
N GLN A 246 18.28 6.14 21.96
CA GLN A 246 18.55 5.75 23.34
C GLN A 246 19.59 4.60 23.45
N ARG A 247 20.10 4.09 22.32
CA ARG A 247 20.98 2.93 22.25
C ARG A 247 20.39 1.67 22.91
N SER A 248 19.06 1.56 22.87
CA SER A 248 18.32 0.41 23.36
C SER A 248 17.88 -0.46 22.17
N TYR A 249 18.33 -1.70 22.15
CA TYR A 249 18.03 -2.66 21.11
C TYR A 249 17.41 -3.90 21.75
N LYS A 250 16.36 -4.43 21.14
CA LYS A 250 15.52 -5.52 21.66
C LYS A 250 15.39 -6.64 20.65
N SER A 251 15.51 -7.87 21.12
CA SER A 251 15.19 -9.04 20.29
C SER A 251 13.69 -9.29 20.31
N THR A 252 13.00 -8.78 19.30
CA THR A 252 11.54 -8.84 19.20
C THR A 252 11.09 -9.71 18.03
N ALA A 253 9.77 -9.91 17.89
CA ALA A 253 9.20 -10.84 16.91
C ALA A 253 9.27 -10.31 15.47
N LEU A 254 9.20 -8.98 15.29
CA LEU A 254 9.10 -8.32 13.98
C LEU A 254 10.10 -7.18 13.77
N GLY A 255 10.98 -6.91 14.74
CA GLY A 255 12.03 -5.90 14.59
C GLY A 255 11.51 -4.47 14.43
N ALA A 256 10.41 -4.10 15.08
CA ALA A 256 9.94 -2.72 15.04
C ALA A 256 10.92 -1.76 15.72
N SER A 257 11.12 -0.59 15.12
CA SER A 257 12.06 0.41 15.61
C SER A 257 11.46 1.80 15.60
N PHE A 258 11.72 2.57 16.67
CA PHE A 258 11.60 4.02 16.65
C PHE A 258 12.70 4.64 15.79
N ASN A 259 12.58 5.92 15.56
CA ASN A 259 13.54 6.75 14.84
C ASN A 259 13.70 6.38 13.36
N ALA A 260 12.66 5.79 12.75
CA ALA A 260 12.63 5.59 11.32
C ALA A 260 12.94 6.90 10.59
N PHE A 261 13.82 6.87 9.61
CA PHE A 261 14.33 8.04 8.86
C PHE A 261 14.85 9.19 9.73
N ASP A 262 15.36 8.87 10.94
CA ASP A 262 15.84 9.83 11.95
C ASP A 262 14.75 10.73 12.55
N LEU A 263 13.47 10.33 12.50
CA LEU A 263 12.35 11.04 13.12
C LEU A 263 12.04 10.45 14.49
N ASP A 264 11.93 11.30 15.53
CA ASP A 264 11.93 10.87 16.95
C ASP A 264 10.83 9.85 17.29
N ARG A 265 9.62 10.06 16.81
CA ARG A 265 8.42 9.26 17.13
C ARG A 265 7.96 8.34 16.01
N TYR A 266 8.61 8.40 14.86
CA TYR A 266 8.21 7.60 13.71
C TYR A 266 8.67 6.16 13.90
N MET A 267 7.74 5.23 13.75
CA MET A 267 7.95 3.81 13.94
C MET A 267 7.68 3.07 12.65
N LEU A 268 8.60 2.19 12.25
CA LEU A 268 8.41 1.31 11.11
C LEU A 268 9.03 -0.06 11.41
N LEU A 269 8.68 -1.04 10.59
CA LEU A 269 9.32 -2.36 10.56
C LEU A 269 10.26 -2.39 9.37
N GLU A 270 11.52 -2.75 9.60
CA GLU A 270 12.48 -2.96 8.52
C GLU A 270 12.33 -4.37 7.91
N GLU A 271 11.79 -5.33 8.65
CA GLU A 271 11.62 -6.74 8.26
C GLU A 271 10.20 -7.01 7.73
N ASP A 272 9.86 -6.42 6.58
CA ASP A 272 8.55 -6.59 5.92
C ASP A 272 8.27 -8.06 5.56
N HIS A 273 9.28 -8.79 5.09
CA HIS A 273 9.14 -10.20 4.74
C HIS A 273 8.69 -11.06 5.92
N LEU A 274 9.26 -10.82 7.11
CA LEU A 274 8.92 -11.54 8.33
C LEU A 274 7.50 -11.22 8.81
N MET A 275 7.07 -9.97 8.65
CA MET A 275 5.71 -9.53 8.97
C MET A 275 4.69 -10.31 8.13
N HIS A 276 4.88 -10.37 6.82
CA HIS A 276 4.00 -11.11 5.91
C HIS A 276 4.07 -12.63 6.16
N GLU A 277 5.24 -13.18 6.50
CA GLU A 277 5.38 -14.58 6.87
C GLU A 277 4.55 -14.93 8.11
N LEU A 278 4.56 -14.08 9.13
CA LEU A 278 3.73 -14.27 10.33
C LEU A 278 2.23 -14.11 10.02
N ALA A 279 1.86 -13.11 9.22
CA ALA A 279 0.50 -12.85 8.81
C ALA A 279 -0.13 -14.03 8.04
N ALA A 280 0.67 -14.75 7.23
CA ALA A 280 0.23 -15.89 6.43
C ALA A 280 -0.29 -17.10 7.27
N ALA A 281 -0.18 -17.03 8.60
CA ALA A 281 -0.83 -18.01 9.50
C ALA A 281 -2.37 -17.96 9.43
N VAL A 282 -2.95 -16.86 8.94
CA VAL A 282 -4.40 -16.62 8.78
C VAL A 282 -4.66 -15.91 7.45
N PRO A 283 -5.91 -15.90 6.94
CA PRO A 283 -6.30 -14.99 5.87
C PRO A 283 -6.09 -13.53 6.30
N TYR A 284 -5.52 -12.69 5.43
CA TYR A 284 -5.27 -11.28 5.72
C TYR A 284 -5.35 -10.39 4.48
N ASP A 285 -5.95 -9.20 4.64
CA ASP A 285 -5.96 -8.11 3.68
C ASP A 285 -5.28 -6.87 4.26
N VAL A 286 -5.47 -6.63 5.57
CA VAL A 286 -5.01 -5.44 6.28
C VAL A 286 -4.21 -5.84 7.50
N LEU A 287 -3.02 -5.27 7.65
CA LEU A 287 -2.10 -5.56 8.74
C LEU A 287 -1.96 -4.36 9.69
N ALA A 288 -2.05 -4.64 10.99
CA ALA A 288 -1.73 -3.69 12.05
C ALA A 288 -0.81 -4.32 13.09
N VAL A 289 0.33 -3.71 13.34
CA VAL A 289 1.30 -4.20 14.32
C VAL A 289 1.10 -3.46 15.64
N LEU A 290 0.80 -4.22 16.69
CA LEU A 290 0.66 -3.71 18.04
C LEU A 290 1.96 -3.89 18.81
N VAL A 291 2.56 -2.77 19.22
CA VAL A 291 3.85 -2.75 19.91
C VAL A 291 3.65 -2.55 21.41
N ASN A 292 4.15 -3.49 22.20
CA ASN A 292 4.09 -3.47 23.67
C ASN A 292 5.04 -2.41 24.25
N SER A 293 4.68 -1.14 24.15
CA SER A 293 5.46 0.01 24.63
C SER A 293 4.55 1.12 25.14
N PRO A 294 4.95 1.83 26.23
CA PRO A 294 4.25 2.99 26.75
C PRO A 294 4.61 4.31 26.03
N ARG A 295 5.64 4.32 25.19
CA ARG A 295 6.07 5.50 24.49
C ARG A 295 5.04 5.87 23.40
N TYR A 296 4.76 7.19 23.23
CA TYR A 296 3.95 7.67 22.12
C TYR A 296 4.63 7.39 20.79
N GLY A 297 3.93 6.78 19.85
CA GLY A 297 4.43 6.53 18.50
C GLY A 297 3.49 5.74 17.65
N GLY A 298 3.63 5.92 16.37
CA GLY A 298 2.93 5.21 15.29
C GLY A 298 3.64 5.47 13.98
N GLY A 299 3.15 4.80 12.95
CA GLY A 299 3.60 4.94 11.58
C GLY A 299 2.83 4.01 10.67
N SER A 300 2.93 4.25 9.39
CA SER A 300 2.30 3.39 8.38
C SER A 300 3.06 3.46 7.07
N ILE A 301 2.97 2.38 6.32
CA ILE A 301 3.30 2.37 4.89
C ILE A 301 1.98 2.25 4.13
N GLY A 302 1.71 3.19 3.25
CA GLY A 302 0.47 3.26 2.49
C GLY A 302 0.18 1.96 1.75
N LEU A 303 -1.07 1.47 1.84
CA LEU A 303 -1.53 0.24 1.20
C LEU A 303 -0.73 -1.02 1.61
N ASP A 304 -0.20 -1.03 2.84
CA ASP A 304 0.57 -2.14 3.38
C ASP A 304 0.20 -2.41 4.84
N TYR A 305 0.83 -1.72 5.79
CA TYR A 305 0.59 -1.93 7.21
C TYR A 305 0.58 -0.63 7.99
N CYS A 306 -0.01 -0.68 9.18
CA CYS A 306 0.20 0.33 10.22
C CYS A 306 0.83 -0.28 11.47
N VAL A 307 1.53 0.55 12.23
CA VAL A 307 2.14 0.16 13.50
C VAL A 307 1.82 1.21 14.56
N THR A 308 1.52 0.77 15.78
CA THR A 308 1.23 1.67 16.91
C THR A 308 1.67 1.04 18.22
N THR A 309 2.15 1.88 19.16
CA THR A 309 2.33 1.45 20.54
C THR A 309 0.97 1.28 21.23
N VAL A 310 0.89 0.45 22.28
CA VAL A 310 -0.40 0.13 22.88
C VAL A 310 -0.65 0.78 24.24
N ASP A 311 0.36 1.10 25.03
CA ASP A 311 0.20 1.54 26.41
C ASP A 311 0.17 3.07 26.57
N HIS A 312 0.31 3.84 25.51
CA HIS A 312 0.12 5.29 25.56
C HIS A 312 -1.38 5.62 25.51
N PRO A 313 -1.85 6.64 26.28
CA PRO A 313 -3.27 7.02 26.31
C PRO A 313 -3.88 7.34 24.93
N SER A 314 -3.08 7.88 24.01
CA SER A 314 -3.51 8.22 22.64
C SER A 314 -3.37 7.06 21.64
N SER A 315 -2.92 5.88 22.06
CA SER A 315 -2.70 4.74 21.13
C SER A 315 -3.95 4.37 20.30
N PRO A 316 -5.18 4.37 20.84
CA PRO A 316 -6.36 4.09 20.04
C PRO A 316 -6.59 5.08 18.90
N GLN A 317 -6.32 6.37 19.15
CA GLN A 317 -6.45 7.43 18.13
C GLN A 317 -5.33 7.35 17.09
N VAL A 318 -4.09 7.10 17.54
CA VAL A 318 -2.93 6.89 16.64
C VAL A 318 -3.19 5.69 15.75
N PHE A 319 -3.65 4.57 16.30
CA PHE A 319 -3.98 3.36 15.52
C PHE A 319 -4.97 3.65 14.39
N VAL A 320 -6.10 4.32 14.69
CA VAL A 320 -7.12 4.64 13.68
C VAL A 320 -6.59 5.62 12.63
N HIS A 321 -5.73 6.56 13.04
CA HIS A 321 -5.07 7.50 12.13
C HIS A 321 -4.14 6.77 11.16
N GLU A 322 -3.22 5.96 11.67
CA GLU A 322 -2.27 5.20 10.85
C GLU A 322 -2.96 4.18 9.92
N LEU A 323 -4.10 3.61 10.39
CA LEU A 323 -4.94 2.77 9.53
C LEU A 323 -5.58 3.56 8.39
N GLY A 324 -5.88 4.84 8.59
CA GLY A 324 -6.34 5.73 7.52
C GLY A 324 -5.37 5.80 6.36
N HIS A 325 -4.06 5.80 6.63
CA HIS A 325 -3.02 5.77 5.59
C HIS A 325 -2.89 4.38 4.98
N SER A 326 -2.69 3.34 5.80
CA SER A 326 -2.35 2.01 5.30
C SER A 326 -3.51 1.29 4.61
N PHE A 327 -4.75 1.49 5.07
CA PHE A 327 -5.94 0.86 4.49
C PHE A 327 -6.75 1.81 3.59
N GLY A 328 -6.94 3.06 4.04
CA GLY A 328 -7.71 4.05 3.31
C GLY A 328 -6.95 4.76 2.19
N GLY A 329 -5.62 4.66 2.17
CA GLY A 329 -4.76 5.41 1.26
C GLY A 329 -4.88 6.92 1.47
N LEU A 330 -5.20 7.36 2.70
CA LEU A 330 -5.42 8.77 3.02
C LEU A 330 -4.10 9.49 3.22
N ALA A 331 -4.03 10.75 2.83
CA ALA A 331 -2.94 11.65 3.18
C ALA A 331 -3.16 12.25 4.58
N ASP A 332 -2.06 12.70 5.20
CA ASP A 332 -2.12 13.56 6.37
C ASP A 332 -2.85 14.87 6.08
N GLU A 333 -3.70 15.28 7.00
CA GLU A 333 -4.48 16.51 6.92
C GLU A 333 -3.81 17.67 7.69
N TYR A 334 -2.68 17.44 8.36
CA TYR A 334 -1.92 18.46 9.04
C TYR A 334 -0.68 18.86 8.23
N TYR A 335 -0.36 20.14 8.30
CA TYR A 335 0.65 20.77 7.46
C TYR A 335 2.10 20.65 7.97
N GLN A 336 2.30 20.16 9.17
CA GLN A 336 3.62 20.00 9.76
C GLN A 336 4.03 18.53 9.75
N SER A 337 4.43 18.05 8.57
CA SER A 337 5.17 16.81 8.48
C SER A 337 6.66 17.12 8.31
N GLU A 338 7.49 16.36 9.01
CA GLU A 338 8.94 16.39 8.84
C GLU A 338 9.37 15.64 7.56
N VAL A 339 8.45 14.94 6.92
CA VAL A 339 8.62 14.33 5.60
C VAL A 339 8.41 15.41 4.52
N SER A 340 9.24 15.43 3.50
CA SER A 340 9.29 16.49 2.48
C SER A 340 8.04 16.50 1.58
N TYR A 341 6.95 17.12 2.02
CA TYR A 341 5.69 17.24 1.25
C TYR A 341 5.87 17.90 -0.13
N ASN A 342 6.81 18.82 -0.28
CA ASN A 342 7.05 19.48 -1.55
C ASN A 342 7.46 18.52 -2.67
N ASP A 343 8.01 17.35 -2.31
CA ASP A 343 8.37 16.32 -3.28
C ASP A 343 7.23 15.33 -3.54
N PHE A 344 6.29 15.19 -2.60
CA PHE A 344 5.12 14.31 -2.75
C PHE A 344 4.00 14.93 -3.58
N TYR A 345 3.74 16.25 -3.41
CA TYR A 345 2.61 16.93 -4.04
C TYR A 345 3.08 18.08 -4.94
N PRO A 346 3.52 17.80 -6.19
CA PRO A 346 3.92 18.83 -7.12
C PRO A 346 2.75 19.76 -7.42
N LYS A 347 3.02 21.07 -7.45
CA LYS A 347 1.99 22.08 -7.72
C LYS A 347 1.29 21.82 -9.06
N GLY A 348 -0.05 21.77 -9.02
CA GLY A 348 -0.88 21.58 -10.22
C GLY A 348 -1.01 20.12 -10.69
N ILE A 349 -0.48 19.16 -9.93
CA ILE A 349 -0.72 17.73 -10.16
C ILE A 349 -1.69 17.25 -9.09
N GLU A 350 -2.76 16.61 -9.51
CA GLU A 350 -3.76 16.06 -8.60
C GLU A 350 -3.16 14.92 -7.77
N PRO A 351 -3.23 14.98 -6.42
CA PRO A 351 -2.78 13.90 -5.56
C PRO A 351 -3.51 12.59 -5.81
N LEU A 352 -2.86 11.48 -5.52
CA LEU A 352 -3.47 10.15 -5.62
C LEU A 352 -4.38 9.85 -4.44
N GLU A 353 -4.07 10.41 -3.29
CA GLU A 353 -4.78 10.20 -2.05
C GLU A 353 -6.21 10.77 -2.16
N PRO A 354 -7.23 9.97 -1.79
CA PRO A 354 -8.62 10.32 -2.09
C PRO A 354 -9.16 11.49 -1.26
N ASN A 355 -8.51 11.84 -0.16
CA ASN A 355 -8.98 12.88 0.77
C ASN A 355 -8.41 14.26 0.51
N ILE A 356 -7.46 14.44 -0.41
CA ILE A 356 -6.87 15.74 -0.75
C ILE A 356 -6.97 16.03 -2.25
N THR A 357 -6.95 17.31 -2.62
CA THR A 357 -7.05 17.75 -4.03
C THR A 357 -6.24 19.02 -4.27
N ALA A 358 -5.64 19.12 -5.47
CA ALA A 358 -4.98 20.32 -5.96
C ALA A 358 -5.97 21.32 -6.61
N LEU A 359 -7.25 20.98 -6.74
CA LEU A 359 -8.27 21.86 -7.32
C LEU A 359 -8.68 22.91 -6.30
N LEU A 360 -8.37 24.18 -6.59
CA LEU A 360 -8.63 25.31 -5.68
C LEU A 360 -10.05 25.84 -5.75
N ASP A 361 -10.80 25.51 -6.79
CA ASP A 361 -12.16 26.05 -7.03
C ASP A 361 -13.14 24.91 -7.33
N LEU A 362 -13.83 24.49 -6.29
CA LEU A 362 -14.94 23.53 -6.42
C LEU A 362 -16.31 24.23 -6.53
N GLU A 363 -16.40 25.54 -6.24
CA GLU A 363 -17.67 26.26 -6.27
C GLU A 363 -18.23 26.39 -7.70
N GLY A 364 -17.37 26.32 -8.71
CA GLY A 364 -17.76 26.32 -10.13
C GLY A 364 -18.03 24.93 -10.74
N MET A 365 -17.78 23.84 -10.02
CA MET A 365 -17.95 22.49 -10.55
C MET A 365 -19.37 21.95 -10.34
N SER A 366 -19.95 21.41 -11.41
CA SER A 366 -21.25 20.72 -11.30
C SER A 366 -21.12 19.38 -10.59
N PRO A 367 -22.05 18.98 -9.70
CA PRO A 367 -22.13 17.62 -9.15
C PRO A 367 -22.22 16.51 -10.21
N ARG A 368 -22.50 16.87 -11.45
CA ARG A 368 -22.54 15.95 -12.61
C ARG A 368 -21.21 15.83 -13.35
N ASP A 369 -20.22 16.65 -13.00
CA ASP A 369 -18.90 16.55 -13.58
C ASP A 369 -18.22 15.24 -13.13
N PRO A 370 -17.73 14.39 -14.05
CA PRO A 370 -17.05 13.14 -13.69
C PRO A 370 -15.86 13.36 -12.73
N ALA A 371 -15.16 14.48 -12.85
CA ALA A 371 -14.08 14.84 -11.92
C ALA A 371 -14.59 15.16 -10.51
N TYR A 372 -15.86 15.58 -10.37
CA TYR A 372 -16.49 15.85 -9.08
C TYR A 372 -16.96 14.57 -8.36
N ALA A 373 -17.30 13.52 -9.11
CA ALA A 373 -17.89 12.30 -8.56
C ALA A 373 -16.83 11.30 -8.01
N VAL A 374 -15.57 11.50 -8.30
CA VAL A 374 -14.50 10.47 -8.11
C VAL A 374 -13.78 10.58 -6.77
N LYS A 375 -13.85 11.71 -6.05
CA LYS A 375 -13.15 11.88 -4.78
C LYS A 375 -14.04 12.55 -3.73
N PRO A 376 -14.16 12.00 -2.50
CA PRO A 376 -14.51 12.81 -1.34
C PRO A 376 -13.38 13.85 -1.17
N ARG A 377 -13.70 15.15 -1.10
CA ARG A 377 -12.69 16.19 -1.30
C ARG A 377 -12.46 17.01 -0.05
N ILE A 378 -11.20 17.13 0.32
CA ILE A 378 -10.71 18.19 1.18
C ILE A 378 -10.25 19.32 0.26
N VAL A 379 -10.83 20.49 0.40
CA VAL A 379 -10.39 21.70 -0.29
C VAL A 379 -9.54 22.52 0.65
N ILE A 380 -8.29 22.73 0.26
CA ILE A 380 -7.37 23.64 0.95
C ILE A 380 -7.47 24.99 0.25
N GLY A 381 -8.14 25.97 0.89
CA GLY A 381 -8.25 27.34 0.37
C GLY A 381 -6.96 28.13 0.51
N PRO A 382 -6.71 29.14 -0.36
CA PRO A 382 -5.59 30.06 -0.19
C PRO A 382 -5.71 30.84 1.14
N GLY A 383 -4.71 30.75 2.02
CA GLY A 383 -4.66 31.46 3.32
C GLY A 383 -5.09 30.63 4.53
N GLU A 384 -5.58 29.40 4.36
CA GLU A 384 -5.89 28.48 5.48
C GLU A 384 -4.72 27.58 5.87
N ILE A 385 -3.59 27.73 5.20
CA ILE A 385 -2.34 27.06 5.52
C ILE A 385 -1.82 27.58 6.86
N GLY A 386 -1.93 26.74 7.89
CA GLY A 386 -1.55 27.07 9.28
C GLY A 386 -2.73 27.36 10.21
N ALA A 387 -3.97 27.34 9.72
CA ALA A 387 -5.16 27.64 10.51
C ALA A 387 -6.20 26.50 10.59
N GLY A 388 -5.90 25.35 10.04
CA GLY A 388 -6.81 24.19 9.95
C GLY A 388 -7.45 24.07 8.58
N VAL A 389 -7.68 22.84 8.16
CA VAL A 389 -8.29 22.48 6.88
C VAL A 389 -9.79 22.38 7.05
N ALA A 390 -10.56 23.09 6.23
CA ALA A 390 -12.00 22.88 6.14
C ALA A 390 -12.28 21.75 5.15
N VAL A 391 -12.84 20.65 5.63
CA VAL A 391 -13.28 19.54 4.81
C VAL A 391 -14.71 19.76 4.38
N HIS A 392 -14.95 19.90 3.10
CA HIS A 392 -16.29 19.88 2.53
C HIS A 392 -16.50 18.57 1.79
N SER A 393 -17.36 17.73 2.31
CA SER A 393 -17.83 16.56 1.58
C SER A 393 -19.06 16.95 0.74
N VAL A 394 -19.09 16.47 -0.48
CA VAL A 394 -20.11 16.88 -1.47
C VAL A 394 -20.90 15.71 -2.04
N SER A 395 -20.74 14.51 -1.53
CA SER A 395 -21.58 13.36 -1.88
C SER A 395 -21.86 12.48 -0.67
N GLU A 396 -23.07 11.94 -0.56
CA GLU A 396 -23.40 10.97 0.47
C GLU A 396 -22.79 9.60 0.18
N PRO A 397 -22.24 8.89 1.20
CA PRO A 397 -22.16 9.30 2.59
C PRO A 397 -21.04 10.32 2.84
N THR A 398 -21.42 11.41 3.47
CA THR A 398 -20.59 12.59 3.72
C THR A 398 -19.69 12.37 4.91
N ILE A 399 -18.36 12.42 4.75
CA ILE A 399 -17.43 12.58 5.87
C ILE A 399 -17.18 14.08 6.03
N ASN A 400 -17.73 14.67 7.08
CA ASN A 400 -17.41 16.03 7.47
C ASN A 400 -16.34 16.01 8.56
N VAL A 401 -15.11 16.32 8.23
CA VAL A 401 -14.06 16.54 9.21
C VAL A 401 -13.86 18.03 9.37
N LYS A 402 -14.15 18.55 10.55
CA LYS A 402 -13.87 19.95 10.92
C LYS A 402 -12.61 19.95 11.79
N ILE A 403 -11.52 20.43 11.26
CA ILE A 403 -10.31 20.66 12.05
C ILE A 403 -10.45 22.05 12.69
N ARG A 404 -10.45 22.10 14.01
CA ARG A 404 -10.41 23.37 14.77
C ARG A 404 -8.97 23.82 14.97
N ARG A 405 -8.78 25.14 14.95
CA ARG A 405 -7.53 25.81 15.29
C ARG A 405 -7.06 25.45 16.71
#